data_e9ea74b1591a761c9334ef45ca9d73ae
#
_entry.id   e9ea74b1591a761c9334ef45ca9d73ae
#
_cell.length_a   1.000
_cell.length_b   1.000
_cell.length_c   1.000
_cell.angle_alpha   90.00
_cell.angle_beta   90.00
_cell.angle_gamma   90.00
#
_symmetry.space_group_name_H-M   'P 1'
#
loop_
_entity.id
_entity.type
_entity.pdbx_description
1 polymer ?
#
loop_
_entity_poly.entity_id
_entity_poly.type
_entity_poly.pdbx_seq_one_letter_code
_entity_poly.pdbx_strand_id
1 'polypeptide(L)'
;MTGFRLSSLPAIVVLALLLIVALGRAGLAQTPAAPAPAPALPPQLITIAETRAIIDGAIAYARERNWRMGIAVVDHAGDLIAAERMDGGSGRNPRFAEAKAFAAAMYRQTTETLGALYKTRPDRYFGIINMYGNKVYLVGGGVPLAVDGKLVGAVGVAGLPEGEDEKAARAGIAAWEKMRPAQR
;
A
#
# COMPACT_ATOMS: atom_id res chain seq x y z
N MET A 1 50.20 -67.77 40.10
CA MET A 1 50.30 -67.14 38.79
C MET A 1 48.93 -67.32 38.09
N THR A 2 48.01 -66.43 38.26
CA THR A 2 46.64 -66.48 37.76
C THR A 2 46.48 -65.45 36.67
N GLY A 3 46.44 -65.88 35.43
CA GLY A 3 46.23 -65.03 34.24
C GLY A 3 44.75 -64.66 34.12
N PHE A 4 44.49 -63.40 34.15
CA PHE A 4 43.12 -62.81 33.93
C PHE A 4 42.90 -62.80 32.40
N ARG A 5 41.95 -63.62 31.93
CA ARG A 5 41.49 -63.59 30.54
C ARG A 5 40.43 -62.52 30.40
N LEU A 6 40.67 -61.47 29.62
CA LEU A 6 39.66 -60.58 29.16
C LEU A 6 38.71 -61.36 28.24
N SER A 7 37.48 -61.59 28.70
CA SER A 7 36.42 -62.11 27.87
C SER A 7 35.96 -61.03 26.89
N SER A 8 36.01 -61.35 25.60
CA SER A 8 35.54 -60.50 24.52
C SER A 8 34.02 -60.23 24.68
N LEU A 9 33.63 -58.93 24.77
CA LEU A 9 32.26 -58.53 24.69
C LEU A 9 31.66 -58.95 23.32
N PRO A 10 30.45 -59.51 23.28
CA PRO A 10 29.88 -59.98 22.01
C PRO A 10 29.68 -58.80 21.07
N ALA A 11 29.97 -59.01 19.81
CA ALA A 11 29.89 -58.00 18.70
C ALA A 11 28.53 -57.24 18.63
N ILE A 12 27.49 -57.86 19.19
CA ILE A 12 26.12 -57.29 19.27
C ILE A 12 26.06 -56.02 20.14
N VAL A 13 26.85 -55.94 21.25
CA VAL A 13 26.86 -54.78 22.15
C VAL A 13 27.57 -53.59 21.50
N VAL A 14 28.60 -53.83 20.71
CA VAL A 14 29.32 -52.77 20.00
C VAL A 14 28.45 -52.22 18.86
N LEU A 15 27.69 -53.07 18.17
CA LEU A 15 26.78 -52.66 17.11
C LEU A 15 25.60 -51.84 17.64
N ALA A 16 25.08 -52.18 18.82
CA ALA A 16 23.99 -51.45 19.47
C ALA A 16 24.45 -50.05 19.94
N LEU A 17 25.67 -49.89 20.43
CA LEU A 17 26.23 -48.59 20.81
C LEU A 17 26.45 -47.66 19.59
N LEU A 18 26.90 -48.21 18.46
CA LEU A 18 27.10 -47.46 17.23
C LEU A 18 25.75 -47.00 16.59
N LEU A 19 24.70 -47.80 16.75
CA LEU A 19 23.36 -47.42 16.25
C LEU A 19 22.75 -46.29 17.07
N ILE A 20 22.97 -46.22 18.39
CA ILE A 20 22.48 -45.17 19.25
C ILE A 20 23.17 -43.83 18.98
N VAL A 21 24.48 -43.84 18.64
CA VAL A 21 25.19 -42.61 18.25
C VAL A 21 24.78 -42.11 16.86
N ALA A 22 24.34 -42.98 15.96
CA ALA A 22 23.84 -42.59 14.63
C ALA A 22 22.42 -41.98 14.67
N LEU A 23 21.57 -42.42 15.62
CA LEU A 23 20.20 -41.88 15.77
C LEU A 23 20.15 -40.56 16.56
N GLY A 24 21.19 -40.18 17.29
CA GLY A 24 21.28 -38.94 18.08
C GLY A 24 21.57 -37.69 17.25
N ARG A 25 21.77 -37.78 15.92
CA ARG A 25 22.01 -36.64 15.02
C ARG A 25 20.84 -36.26 14.15
N ALA A 26 19.67 -36.90 14.33
CA ALA A 26 18.46 -36.53 13.63
C ALA A 26 17.76 -35.41 14.39
N GLY A 27 17.87 -34.18 13.87
CA GLY A 27 16.88 -33.18 14.09
C GLY A 27 17.18 -32.09 15.10
N LEU A 28 18.30 -31.36 14.96
CA LEU A 28 18.17 -29.91 15.21
C LEU A 28 17.45 -29.33 14.01
N ALA A 29 16.11 -29.26 14.12
CA ALA A 29 15.30 -28.50 13.16
C ALA A 29 15.84 -27.07 13.16
N GLN A 30 16.56 -26.71 12.10
CA GLN A 30 16.92 -25.32 11.86
C GLN A 30 15.62 -24.54 11.73
N THR A 31 15.33 -23.70 12.71
CA THR A 31 14.29 -22.71 12.59
C THR A 31 14.55 -21.97 11.27
N PRO A 32 13.59 -21.92 10.34
CA PRO A 32 13.80 -21.17 9.10
C PRO A 32 14.25 -19.76 9.46
N ALA A 33 15.37 -19.32 8.90
CA ALA A 33 15.84 -17.95 9.09
C ALA A 33 14.69 -17.00 8.68
N ALA A 34 14.43 -16.00 9.51
CA ALA A 34 13.46 -14.97 9.15
C ALA A 34 13.82 -14.42 7.76
N PRO A 35 12.84 -14.20 6.88
CA PRO A 35 13.09 -13.63 5.57
C PRO A 35 13.87 -12.31 5.73
N ALA A 36 14.86 -12.11 4.87
CA ALA A 36 15.62 -10.86 4.86
C ALA A 36 14.67 -9.67 4.73
N PRO A 37 14.93 -8.55 5.42
CA PRO A 37 14.11 -7.35 5.28
C PRO A 37 14.06 -6.93 3.80
N ALA A 38 12.88 -6.53 3.33
CA ALA A 38 12.72 -6.04 1.97
C ALA A 38 13.67 -4.83 1.72
N PRO A 39 14.24 -4.70 0.52
CA PRO A 39 15.07 -3.56 0.20
C PRO A 39 14.30 -2.24 0.42
N ALA A 40 15.00 -1.21 0.89
CA ALA A 40 14.41 0.11 1.07
C ALA A 40 13.86 0.64 -0.27
N LEU A 41 12.64 1.17 -0.23
CA LEU A 41 12.02 1.77 -1.41
C LEU A 41 12.78 3.04 -1.85
N PRO A 42 12.82 3.33 -3.15
CA PRO A 42 13.35 4.59 -3.63
C PRO A 42 12.65 5.78 -2.94
N PRO A 43 13.37 6.88 -2.62
CA PRO A 43 12.81 8.02 -1.89
C PRO A 43 11.56 8.68 -2.54
N GLN A 44 11.39 8.48 -3.83
CA GLN A 44 10.25 8.99 -4.61
C GLN A 44 9.00 8.10 -4.59
N LEU A 45 9.03 6.94 -3.92
CA LEU A 45 7.85 6.09 -3.79
C LEU A 45 7.15 6.36 -2.47
N ILE A 46 5.81 6.42 -2.54
CA ILE A 46 4.98 6.47 -1.35
C ILE A 46 4.89 5.08 -0.72
N THR A 47 5.08 5.00 0.59
CA THR A 47 5.02 3.74 1.34
C THR A 47 3.57 3.40 1.73
N ILE A 48 3.32 2.13 2.11
CA ILE A 48 2.01 1.74 2.64
C ILE A 48 1.67 2.46 3.96
N ALA A 49 2.67 2.77 4.78
CA ALA A 49 2.47 3.52 6.03
C ALA A 49 2.04 4.97 5.75
N GLU A 50 2.67 5.63 4.77
CA GLU A 50 2.28 6.96 4.31
C GLU A 50 0.89 6.96 3.67
N THR A 51 0.59 5.94 2.86
CA THR A 51 -0.74 5.70 2.28
C THR A 51 -1.80 5.58 3.37
N ARG A 52 -1.51 4.85 4.46
CA ARG A 52 -2.41 4.70 5.59
C ARG A 52 -2.69 6.04 6.27
N ALA A 53 -1.67 6.85 6.50
CA ALA A 53 -1.85 8.18 7.10
C ALA A 53 -2.74 9.10 6.25
N ILE A 54 -2.62 9.03 4.92
CA ILE A 54 -3.51 9.76 4.01
C ILE A 54 -4.96 9.29 4.17
N ILE A 55 -5.18 7.99 4.15
CA ILE A 55 -6.51 7.39 4.28
C ILE A 55 -7.14 7.79 5.61
N ASP A 56 -6.42 7.63 6.71
CA ASP A 56 -6.90 7.93 8.05
C ASP A 56 -7.24 9.41 8.23
N GLY A 57 -6.41 10.31 7.70
CA GLY A 57 -6.66 11.75 7.75
C GLY A 57 -7.92 12.17 6.96
N ALA A 58 -8.13 11.60 5.78
CA ALA A 58 -9.31 11.87 4.98
C ALA A 58 -10.58 11.27 5.61
N ILE A 59 -10.49 10.07 6.19
CA ILE A 59 -11.59 9.44 6.93
C ILE A 59 -11.96 10.27 8.17
N ALA A 60 -10.98 10.78 8.92
CA ALA A 60 -11.22 11.65 10.07
C ALA A 60 -12.02 12.90 9.65
N TYR A 61 -11.62 13.56 8.56
CA TYR A 61 -12.35 14.70 8.01
C TYR A 61 -13.83 14.40 7.73
N ALA A 62 -14.12 13.25 7.11
CA ALA A 62 -15.49 12.85 6.80
C ALA A 62 -16.28 12.48 8.07
N ARG A 63 -15.66 11.80 9.05
CA ARG A 63 -16.26 11.40 10.33
C ARG A 63 -16.73 12.60 11.14
N GLU A 64 -15.91 13.64 11.27
CA GLU A 64 -16.25 14.87 11.97
C GLU A 64 -17.53 15.51 11.44
N ARG A 65 -17.88 15.27 10.17
CA ARG A 65 -19.05 15.81 9.49
C ARG A 65 -20.18 14.80 9.34
N ASN A 66 -20.03 13.63 9.95
CA ASN A 66 -20.98 12.51 9.82
C ASN A 66 -21.24 12.08 8.37
N TRP A 67 -20.25 12.22 7.50
CA TRP A 67 -20.29 11.81 6.10
C TRP A 67 -19.70 10.43 5.87
N ARG A 68 -19.99 9.85 4.69
CA ARG A 68 -19.50 8.54 4.27
C ARG A 68 -18.92 8.63 2.87
N MET A 69 -17.73 8.12 2.68
CA MET A 69 -16.99 8.23 1.43
C MET A 69 -16.24 6.95 1.06
N GLY A 70 -15.66 6.93 -0.14
CA GLY A 70 -14.56 6.07 -0.53
C GLY A 70 -13.32 6.90 -0.80
N ILE A 71 -12.16 6.30 -0.56
CA ILE A 71 -10.85 6.90 -0.80
C ILE A 71 -9.96 5.88 -1.49
N ALA A 72 -9.08 6.34 -2.38
CA ALA A 72 -8.04 5.55 -3.00
C ALA A 72 -6.74 6.33 -3.09
N VAL A 73 -5.62 5.64 -2.97
CA VAL A 73 -4.28 6.18 -3.18
C VAL A 73 -3.60 5.34 -4.24
N VAL A 74 -3.04 6.01 -5.23
CA VAL A 74 -2.27 5.40 -6.32
C VAL A 74 -0.82 5.89 -6.26
N ASP A 75 0.08 5.14 -6.87
CA ASP A 75 1.47 5.55 -7.03
C ASP A 75 1.65 6.57 -8.17
N HIS A 76 2.91 6.93 -8.46
CA HIS A 76 3.27 7.89 -9.52
C HIS A 76 2.93 7.39 -10.95
N ALA A 77 2.78 6.08 -11.15
CA ALA A 77 2.36 5.46 -12.41
C ALA A 77 0.82 5.33 -12.52
N GLY A 78 0.09 5.66 -11.45
CA GLY A 78 -1.35 5.53 -11.38
C GLY A 78 -1.83 4.14 -10.93
N ASP A 79 -0.91 3.28 -10.51
CA ASP A 79 -1.26 1.94 -10.01
C ASP A 79 -1.77 2.01 -8.57
N LEU A 80 -2.84 1.26 -8.30
CA LEU A 80 -3.52 1.28 -7.00
C LEU A 80 -2.61 0.72 -5.89
N ILE A 81 -2.40 1.51 -4.82
CA ILE A 81 -1.74 1.07 -3.60
C ILE A 81 -2.78 0.58 -2.59
N ALA A 82 -3.80 1.40 -2.32
CA ALA A 82 -4.89 1.04 -1.41
C ALA A 82 -6.16 1.82 -1.73
N ALA A 83 -7.32 1.19 -1.45
CA ALA A 83 -8.61 1.84 -1.49
C ALA A 83 -9.47 1.35 -0.33
N GLU A 84 -10.24 2.27 0.27
CA GLU A 84 -11.16 1.97 1.37
C GLU A 84 -12.52 2.59 1.14
N ARG A 85 -13.53 1.94 1.69
CA ARG A 85 -14.88 2.44 1.77
C ARG A 85 -15.31 2.50 3.24
N MET A 86 -15.74 3.66 3.68
CA MET A 86 -16.32 3.81 5.01
C MET A 86 -17.62 2.98 5.12
N ASP A 87 -17.89 2.47 6.32
CA ASP A 87 -19.13 1.77 6.64
C ASP A 87 -20.34 2.65 6.30
N GLY A 88 -21.32 2.06 5.61
CA GLY A 88 -22.50 2.78 5.12
C GLY A 88 -22.24 3.64 3.87
N GLY A 89 -21.01 3.73 3.36
CA GLY A 89 -20.69 4.37 2.09
C GLY A 89 -21.19 3.58 0.88
N SER A 90 -21.46 4.26 -0.24
CA SER A 90 -21.86 3.61 -1.48
C SER A 90 -20.75 2.71 -2.03
N GLY A 91 -21.11 1.50 -2.53
CA GLY A 91 -20.18 0.56 -3.14
C GLY A 91 -19.43 1.08 -4.37
N ARG A 92 -19.95 2.13 -5.03
CA ARG A 92 -19.30 2.78 -6.17
C ARG A 92 -18.17 3.74 -5.78
N ASN A 93 -18.19 4.26 -4.53
CA ASN A 93 -17.29 5.33 -4.11
C ASN A 93 -15.80 4.98 -4.24
N PRO A 94 -15.31 3.77 -3.87
CA PRO A 94 -13.90 3.41 -4.08
C PRO A 94 -13.48 3.45 -5.54
N ARG A 95 -14.33 3.01 -6.46
CA ARG A 95 -14.05 3.04 -7.92
C ARG A 95 -13.93 4.46 -8.46
N PHE A 96 -14.82 5.35 -8.03
CA PHE A 96 -14.72 6.77 -8.39
C PHE A 96 -13.50 7.44 -7.77
N ALA A 97 -13.17 7.10 -6.52
CA ALA A 97 -11.98 7.58 -5.85
C ALA A 97 -10.71 7.17 -6.61
N GLU A 98 -10.60 5.89 -6.99
CA GLU A 98 -9.48 5.37 -7.77
C GLU A 98 -9.36 6.07 -9.13
N ALA A 99 -10.47 6.24 -9.86
CA ALA A 99 -10.46 6.91 -11.15
C ALA A 99 -10.05 8.40 -11.05
N LYS A 100 -10.42 9.09 -9.95
CA LYS A 100 -9.95 10.44 -9.65
C LYS A 100 -8.46 10.45 -9.31
N ALA A 101 -7.98 9.53 -8.47
CA ALA A 101 -6.57 9.40 -8.13
C ALA A 101 -5.73 9.13 -9.37
N PHE A 102 -6.13 8.15 -10.21
CA PHE A 102 -5.48 7.85 -11.48
C PHE A 102 -5.36 9.09 -12.37
N ALA A 103 -6.47 9.82 -12.58
CA ALA A 103 -6.46 11.02 -13.40
C ALA A 103 -5.50 12.09 -12.84
N ALA A 104 -5.51 12.29 -11.52
CA ALA A 104 -4.62 13.26 -10.86
C ALA A 104 -3.13 12.89 -11.00
N ALA A 105 -2.77 11.59 -10.91
CA ALA A 105 -1.42 11.11 -11.13
C ALA A 105 -0.97 11.31 -12.59
N MET A 106 -1.80 10.88 -13.55
CA MET A 106 -1.46 10.94 -14.99
C MET A 106 -1.29 12.38 -15.50
N TYR A 107 -2.12 13.29 -15.05
CA TYR A 107 -2.09 14.68 -15.52
C TYR A 107 -1.34 15.64 -14.58
N ARG A 108 -0.92 15.17 -13.41
CA ARG A 108 -0.23 15.97 -12.38
C ARG A 108 -1.01 17.25 -12.00
N GLN A 109 -2.33 17.15 -12.04
CA GLN A 109 -3.27 18.23 -11.73
C GLN A 109 -4.43 17.68 -10.92
N THR A 110 -5.12 18.56 -10.19
CA THR A 110 -6.35 18.13 -9.50
C THR A 110 -7.43 17.79 -10.52
N THR A 111 -8.29 16.85 -10.19
CA THR A 111 -9.43 16.52 -11.05
C THR A 111 -10.46 17.66 -11.13
N GLU A 112 -10.47 18.59 -10.18
CA GLU A 112 -11.22 19.85 -10.27
C GLU A 112 -10.73 20.70 -11.44
N THR A 113 -9.43 20.94 -11.53
CA THR A 113 -8.80 21.67 -12.64
C THR A 113 -9.06 20.98 -13.98
N LEU A 114 -8.88 19.65 -14.02
CA LEU A 114 -9.14 18.88 -15.24
C LEU A 114 -10.59 18.93 -15.67
N GLY A 115 -11.55 18.86 -14.71
CA GLY A 115 -12.97 18.97 -14.97
C GLY A 115 -13.37 20.35 -15.50
N ALA A 116 -12.71 21.43 -15.06
CA ALA A 116 -12.94 22.77 -15.57
C ALA A 116 -12.57 22.91 -17.07
N LEU A 117 -11.53 22.19 -17.54
CA LEU A 117 -11.17 22.16 -18.95
C LEU A 117 -12.26 21.51 -19.82
N TYR A 118 -13.01 20.56 -19.28
CA TYR A 118 -14.12 19.92 -19.98
C TYR A 118 -15.19 20.93 -20.43
N LYS A 119 -15.49 21.93 -19.60
CA LYS A 119 -16.49 22.97 -19.92
C LYS A 119 -16.07 23.82 -21.11
N THR A 120 -14.77 24.02 -21.31
CA THR A 120 -14.23 24.86 -22.38
C THR A 120 -13.69 24.05 -23.58
N ARG A 121 -13.30 22.80 -23.35
CA ARG A 121 -12.70 21.91 -24.36
C ARG A 121 -13.30 20.50 -24.27
N PRO A 122 -14.58 20.31 -24.61
CA PRO A 122 -15.23 19.00 -24.55
C PRO A 122 -14.58 17.96 -25.48
N ASP A 123 -13.98 18.39 -26.60
CA ASP A 123 -13.20 17.54 -27.50
C ASP A 123 -12.06 16.80 -26.76
N ARG A 124 -11.32 17.51 -25.91
CA ARG A 124 -10.24 16.92 -25.10
C ARG A 124 -10.78 15.95 -24.07
N TYR A 125 -11.88 16.29 -23.43
CA TYR A 125 -12.51 15.41 -22.44
C TYR A 125 -12.90 14.07 -23.06
N PHE A 126 -13.59 14.07 -24.19
CA PHE A 126 -13.95 12.85 -24.90
C PHE A 126 -12.74 12.06 -25.38
N GLY A 127 -11.69 12.73 -25.83
CA GLY A 127 -10.43 12.09 -26.19
C GLY A 127 -9.79 11.35 -25.00
N ILE A 128 -9.77 11.97 -23.80
CA ILE A 128 -9.24 11.37 -22.58
C ILE A 128 -10.06 10.15 -22.17
N ILE A 129 -11.39 10.27 -22.14
CA ILE A 129 -12.28 9.16 -21.78
C ILE A 129 -12.13 8.00 -22.76
N ASN A 130 -12.03 8.25 -24.05
CA ASN A 130 -11.82 7.21 -25.08
C ASN A 130 -10.46 6.52 -24.92
N MET A 131 -9.41 7.27 -24.54
CA MET A 131 -8.07 6.70 -24.36
C MET A 131 -7.96 5.82 -23.10
N TYR A 132 -8.53 6.26 -21.99
CA TYR A 132 -8.38 5.60 -20.69
C TYR A 132 -9.61 4.80 -20.25
N GLY A 133 -10.73 4.90 -20.98
CA GLY A 133 -11.97 4.23 -20.63
C GLY A 133 -12.50 4.66 -19.25
N ASN A 134 -12.88 3.69 -18.44
CA ASN A 134 -13.42 3.91 -17.09
C ASN A 134 -12.35 4.19 -16.01
N LYS A 135 -11.09 4.30 -16.39
CA LYS A 135 -9.99 4.61 -15.47
C LYS A 135 -9.88 6.10 -15.11
N VAL A 136 -10.67 6.96 -15.75
CA VAL A 136 -10.59 8.42 -15.56
C VAL A 136 -11.93 8.98 -15.16
N TYR A 137 -11.95 9.78 -14.09
CA TYR A 137 -13.14 10.51 -13.64
C TYR A 137 -12.77 11.96 -13.28
N LEU A 138 -13.14 12.91 -14.15
CA LEU A 138 -12.71 14.31 -14.08
C LEU A 138 -13.71 15.17 -13.29
N VAL A 139 -14.02 14.73 -12.07
CA VAL A 139 -14.82 15.47 -11.08
C VAL A 139 -13.94 15.70 -9.86
N GLY A 140 -14.03 16.85 -9.22
CA GLY A 140 -13.20 17.24 -8.08
C GLY A 140 -13.05 16.15 -7.01
N GLY A 141 -11.89 16.09 -6.36
CA GLY A 141 -11.56 15.11 -5.33
C GLY A 141 -10.31 14.26 -5.62
N GLY A 142 -9.73 14.35 -6.81
CA GLY A 142 -8.42 13.79 -7.12
C GLY A 142 -7.31 14.84 -6.94
N VAL A 143 -6.27 14.54 -6.16
CA VAL A 143 -5.19 15.47 -5.83
C VAL A 143 -3.84 14.76 -5.98
N PRO A 144 -2.90 15.29 -6.81
CA PRO A 144 -1.57 14.71 -6.94
C PRO A 144 -0.75 14.91 -5.67
N LEU A 145 0.10 13.94 -5.36
CA LEU A 145 1.06 13.96 -4.26
C LEU A 145 2.46 14.22 -4.82
N ALA A 146 3.10 15.26 -4.36
CA ALA A 146 4.46 15.60 -4.80
C ALA A 146 5.39 15.83 -3.62
N VAL A 147 6.66 15.44 -3.77
CA VAL A 147 7.76 15.68 -2.85
C VAL A 147 8.88 16.31 -3.63
N ASP A 148 9.33 17.48 -3.21
CA ASP A 148 10.38 18.26 -3.91
C ASP A 148 10.06 18.45 -5.41
N GLY A 149 8.79 18.72 -5.72
CA GLY A 149 8.31 18.89 -7.10
C GLY A 149 8.20 17.60 -7.92
N LYS A 150 8.54 16.43 -7.35
CA LYS A 150 8.43 15.14 -8.01
C LYS A 150 7.13 14.45 -7.61
N LEU A 151 6.36 13.99 -8.58
CA LEU A 151 5.17 13.19 -8.33
C LEU A 151 5.56 11.87 -7.66
N VAL A 152 4.94 11.57 -6.53
CA VAL A 152 5.10 10.31 -5.80
C VAL A 152 3.84 9.45 -5.81
N GLY A 153 2.70 10.04 -6.16
CA GLY A 153 1.42 9.36 -6.22
C GLY A 153 0.26 10.35 -6.38
N ALA A 154 -0.95 9.88 -6.10
CA ALA A 154 -2.13 10.72 -6.00
C ALA A 154 -3.17 10.10 -5.06
N VAL A 155 -4.04 10.94 -4.51
CA VAL A 155 -5.18 10.53 -3.71
C VAL A 155 -6.47 10.95 -4.39
N GLY A 156 -7.50 10.09 -4.31
CA GLY A 156 -8.84 10.40 -4.76
C GLY A 156 -9.87 10.12 -3.67
N VAL A 157 -10.85 10.98 -3.55
CA VAL A 157 -11.99 10.84 -2.65
C VAL A 157 -13.28 10.95 -3.46
N ALA A 158 -14.30 10.18 -3.08
CA ALA A 158 -15.61 10.23 -3.72
C ALA A 158 -16.73 9.90 -2.72
N GLY A 159 -17.85 10.63 -2.87
CA GLY A 159 -19.09 10.35 -2.14
C GLY A 159 -19.51 11.41 -1.14
N LEU A 160 -18.78 12.51 -1.05
CA LEU A 160 -19.12 13.65 -0.22
C LEU A 160 -19.96 14.71 -1.00
N PRO A 161 -20.54 15.70 -0.33
CA PRO A 161 -21.17 16.84 -1.00
C PRO A 161 -20.21 17.55 -1.95
N GLU A 162 -20.75 18.37 -2.85
CA GLU A 162 -19.98 19.10 -3.87
C GLU A 162 -18.85 19.93 -3.24
N GLY A 163 -17.64 19.78 -3.81
CA GLY A 163 -16.42 20.45 -3.33
C GLY A 163 -15.77 19.83 -2.09
N GLU A 164 -16.42 18.89 -1.41
CA GLU A 164 -15.92 18.32 -0.16
C GLU A 164 -14.98 17.14 -0.39
N ASP A 165 -15.10 16.44 -1.51
CA ASP A 165 -14.20 15.34 -1.86
C ASP A 165 -12.73 15.81 -1.91
N GLU A 166 -12.46 16.98 -2.51
CA GLU A 166 -11.11 17.54 -2.58
C GLU A 166 -10.60 17.99 -1.20
N LYS A 167 -11.48 18.59 -0.38
CA LYS A 167 -11.09 18.99 0.99
C LYS A 167 -10.72 17.79 1.85
N ALA A 168 -11.47 16.69 1.74
CA ALA A 168 -11.14 15.44 2.42
C ALA A 168 -9.80 14.86 1.93
N ALA A 169 -9.56 14.86 0.61
CA ALA A 169 -8.28 14.44 0.04
C ALA A 169 -7.12 15.29 0.60
N ARG A 170 -7.27 16.60 0.66
CA ARG A 170 -6.27 17.53 1.22
C ARG A 170 -6.07 17.35 2.73
N ALA A 171 -7.11 17.00 3.48
CA ALA A 171 -6.97 16.65 4.90
C ALA A 171 -6.10 15.38 5.09
N GLY A 172 -6.28 14.38 4.22
CA GLY A 172 -5.41 13.22 4.17
C GLY A 172 -3.96 13.58 3.84
N ILE A 173 -3.73 14.45 2.86
CA ILE A 173 -2.39 14.95 2.50
C ILE A 173 -1.76 15.68 3.69
N ALA A 174 -2.49 16.53 4.38
CA ALA A 174 -1.98 17.24 5.55
C ALA A 174 -1.57 16.29 6.70
N ALA A 175 -2.25 15.16 6.87
CA ALA A 175 -1.86 14.12 7.82
C ALA A 175 -0.56 13.43 7.39
N TRP A 176 -0.41 13.12 6.12
CA TRP A 176 0.80 12.55 5.54
C TRP A 176 2.01 13.48 5.64
N GLU A 177 1.84 14.77 5.34
CA GLU A 177 2.92 15.77 5.45
C GLU A 177 3.47 15.88 6.87
N LYS A 178 2.61 15.77 7.88
CA LYS A 178 3.02 15.76 9.30
C LYS A 178 3.84 14.52 9.68
N MET A 179 3.67 13.41 8.97
CA MET A 179 4.44 12.18 9.18
C MET A 179 5.87 12.29 8.64
N ARG A 180 6.07 13.12 7.62
CA ARG A 180 7.38 13.27 6.98
C ARG A 180 8.25 14.20 7.81
N PRO A 181 9.48 13.78 8.15
CA PRO A 181 10.40 14.70 8.80
C PRO A 181 10.60 15.89 7.88
N ALA A 182 10.58 17.10 8.45
CA ALA A 182 10.91 18.31 7.71
C ALA A 182 12.28 18.10 7.05
N GLN A 183 12.32 18.10 5.74
CA GLN A 183 13.59 18.04 5.02
C GLN A 183 14.29 19.36 5.30
N ARG A 184 15.40 19.28 6.06
CA ARG A 184 16.29 20.41 6.37
C ARG A 184 17.27 20.60 5.23
#